data_15e480c1f74bc2b3944c2cba8dc07166
#
_entry.id   15e480c1f74bc2b3944c2cba8dc07166
#
_cell.length_a   1.000
_cell.length_b   1.000
_cell.length_c   1.000
_cell.angle_alpha   90.00
_cell.angle_beta   90.00
_cell.angle_gamma   90.00
#
_symmetry.space_group_name_H-M   'P 1'
#
loop_
_entity.id
_entity.type
_entity.pdbx_description
1 polymer ?
#
loop_
_entity_poly.entity_id
_entity_poly.type
_entity_poly.pdbx_seq_one_letter_code
_entity_poly.pdbx_strand_id
1 'polypeptide(L)'
;MEKFIKLHTAKGNRPIIIRTDLVIYAERENKETRVQYAGNDGISSEVTVNESPEKIFEMAGERYIKIHMIENNAVACLNVSYVDCVSENNDSMITTIEAFDWDLAVNETPEKIYNMLQKAVKNSEETTTIK
;
A
#
# COMPACT_ATOMS: atom_id res chain seq x y z
N MET A 1 -2.28 14.01 -11.87
CA MET A 1 -2.41 15.06 -10.86
C MET A 1 -2.00 14.53 -9.50
N GLU A 2 -1.19 15.28 -8.79
CA GLU A 2 -0.78 14.90 -7.45
C GLU A 2 -1.95 15.02 -6.48
N LYS A 3 -2.00 14.11 -5.56
CA LYS A 3 -3.04 14.06 -4.55
C LYS A 3 -2.40 13.94 -3.17
N PHE A 4 -2.97 14.63 -2.21
CA PHE A 4 -2.50 14.58 -0.83
C PHE A 4 -3.58 14.02 0.07
N ILE A 5 -3.16 13.29 1.10
CA ILE A 5 -4.07 12.82 2.13
C ILE A 5 -3.65 13.40 3.48
N LYS A 6 -4.62 13.69 4.30
CA LYS A 6 -4.38 14.18 5.66
C LYS A 6 -4.74 13.08 6.64
N LEU A 7 -3.75 12.67 7.41
CA LEU A 7 -3.89 11.63 8.42
C LEU A 7 -3.60 12.24 9.78
N HIS A 8 -3.84 11.50 10.83
CA HIS A 8 -3.61 11.98 12.20
C HIS A 8 -2.73 10.97 12.93
N THR A 9 -1.64 11.44 13.50
CA THR A 9 -0.71 10.57 14.20
C THR A 9 -1.41 9.89 15.37
N ALA A 10 -1.07 8.62 15.59
CA ALA A 10 -1.65 7.85 16.70
C ALA A 10 -1.30 8.46 18.03
N LYS A 11 -0.08 8.98 18.15
CA LYS A 11 0.36 9.66 19.36
C LYS A 11 0.19 11.16 19.18
N GLY A 12 -0.69 11.75 19.96
CA GLY A 12 -0.93 13.19 19.95
C GLY A 12 -1.96 13.67 18.94
N ASN A 13 -2.47 12.78 18.09
CA ASN A 13 -3.53 13.11 17.13
C ASN A 13 -3.22 14.35 16.28
N ARG A 14 -1.97 14.50 15.87
CA ARG A 14 -1.52 15.64 15.08
C ARG A 14 -1.70 15.37 13.59
N PRO A 15 -2.08 16.38 12.80
CA PRO A 15 -2.22 16.17 11.37
C PRO A 15 -0.86 15.92 10.70
N ILE A 16 -0.85 14.99 9.75
CA ILE A 16 0.29 14.79 8.87
C ILE A 16 -0.26 14.67 7.47
N ILE A 17 0.34 15.40 6.53
CA ILE A 17 -0.11 15.45 5.15
C ILE A 17 0.94 14.78 4.29
N ILE A 18 0.53 13.75 3.54
CA ILE A 18 1.44 12.97 2.71
C ILE A 18 0.91 12.93 1.28
N ARG A 19 1.81 13.12 0.32
CA ARG A 19 1.46 12.97 -1.09
C ARG A 19 1.25 11.48 -1.37
N THR A 20 0.15 11.13 -1.99
CA THR A 20 -0.25 9.73 -2.15
C THR A 20 0.74 8.89 -2.93
N ASP A 21 1.45 9.48 -3.89
CA ASP A 21 2.44 8.73 -4.66
C ASP A 21 3.69 8.37 -3.84
N LEU A 22 3.88 8.99 -2.68
CA LEU A 22 5.00 8.68 -1.80
C LEU A 22 4.67 7.57 -0.79
N VAL A 23 3.41 7.27 -0.57
CA VAL A 23 3.02 6.18 0.34
C VAL A 23 3.37 4.86 -0.32
N ILE A 24 4.14 4.03 0.37
CA ILE A 24 4.54 2.72 -0.15
C ILE A 24 3.49 1.69 0.25
N TYR A 25 3.24 1.55 1.54
CA TYR A 25 2.12 0.74 1.99
C TYR A 25 1.68 1.17 3.39
N ALA A 26 0.45 0.79 3.76
CA ALA A 26 -0.11 1.06 5.07
C ALA A 26 -0.71 -0.24 5.60
N GLU A 27 -0.26 -0.66 6.78
CA GLU A 27 -0.64 -1.94 7.37
C GLU A 27 -1.26 -1.75 8.74
N ARG A 28 -2.36 -2.47 8.99
CA ARG A 28 -2.99 -2.48 10.31
C ARG A 28 -2.06 -3.11 11.33
N GLU A 29 -1.87 -2.42 12.45
CA GLU A 29 -1.10 -2.92 13.57
C GLU A 29 -1.90 -2.63 14.83
N ASN A 30 -2.51 -3.65 15.40
CA ASN A 30 -3.45 -3.53 16.51
C ASN A 30 -4.61 -2.61 16.11
N LYS A 31 -4.80 -1.50 16.80
CA LYS A 31 -5.88 -0.56 16.50
C LYS A 31 -5.42 0.62 15.64
N GLU A 32 -4.16 0.61 15.26
CA GLU A 32 -3.55 1.72 14.54
C GLU A 32 -3.07 1.24 13.17
N THR A 33 -2.57 2.16 12.38
CA THR A 33 -2.05 1.85 11.05
C THR A 33 -0.64 2.38 10.94
N ARG A 34 0.27 1.52 10.51
CA ARG A 34 1.65 1.89 10.25
C ARG A 34 1.79 2.21 8.78
N VAL A 35 2.18 3.44 8.47
CA VAL A 35 2.34 3.92 7.10
C VAL A 35 3.82 4.05 6.77
N GLN A 36 4.24 3.37 5.71
CA GLN A 36 5.60 3.49 5.18
C GLN A 36 5.54 4.40 3.97
N TYR A 37 6.39 5.42 3.92
CA TYR A 37 6.40 6.35 2.80
C TYR A 37 7.83 6.69 2.40
N ALA A 38 8.01 7.09 1.14
CA ALA A 38 9.33 7.41 0.60
C ALA A 38 9.79 8.77 1.08
N GLY A 39 10.98 8.81 1.69
CA GLY A 39 11.59 10.06 2.15
C GLY A 39 12.35 10.75 1.03
N ASN A 40 12.81 11.98 1.31
CA ASN A 40 13.52 12.82 0.35
C ASN A 40 14.87 12.24 -0.10
N ASP A 41 15.45 11.42 0.74
CA ASP A 41 16.79 10.87 0.50
C ASP A 41 16.78 9.46 -0.08
N GLY A 42 15.61 9.00 -0.52
CA GLY A 42 15.45 7.65 -1.05
C GLY A 42 15.33 6.59 0.03
N ILE A 43 15.28 6.99 1.29
CA ILE A 43 15.10 6.09 2.42
C ILE A 43 13.64 6.17 2.86
N SER A 44 13.07 5.02 3.21
CA SER A 44 11.70 5.00 3.69
C SER A 44 11.60 5.60 5.09
N SER A 45 10.46 6.22 5.36
CA SER A 45 10.11 6.73 6.68
C SER A 45 8.81 6.08 7.13
N GLU A 46 8.56 6.09 8.42
CA GLU A 46 7.40 5.44 9.00
C GLU A 46 6.66 6.38 9.92
N VAL A 47 5.33 6.32 9.89
CA VAL A 47 4.48 7.02 10.83
C VAL A 47 3.30 6.13 11.18
N THR A 48 2.90 6.13 12.45
CA THR A 48 1.72 5.41 12.91
C THR A 48 0.56 6.39 13.02
N VAL A 49 -0.57 6.04 12.41
CA VAL A 49 -1.72 6.95 12.31
C VAL A 49 -2.99 6.28 12.81
N ASN A 50 -4.00 7.09 13.06
CA ASN A 50 -5.30 6.63 13.56
C ASN A 50 -6.20 6.07 12.47
N GLU A 51 -6.07 6.56 11.24
CA GLU A 51 -6.90 6.12 10.14
C GLU A 51 -6.62 4.65 9.80
N SER A 52 -7.66 3.90 9.45
CA SER A 52 -7.51 2.48 9.08
C SER A 52 -6.88 2.36 7.70
N PRO A 53 -6.26 1.20 7.37
CA PRO A 53 -5.78 0.98 6.01
C PRO A 53 -6.90 1.10 4.98
N GLU A 54 -8.12 0.66 5.32
CA GLU A 54 -9.28 0.77 4.44
C GLU A 54 -9.60 2.23 4.15
N LYS A 55 -9.52 3.08 5.18
CA LYS A 55 -9.76 4.52 5.03
C LYS A 55 -8.70 5.16 4.13
N ILE A 56 -7.44 4.78 4.34
CA ILE A 56 -6.33 5.28 3.51
C ILE A 56 -6.52 4.83 2.06
N PHE A 57 -6.91 3.56 1.86
CA PHE A 57 -7.19 3.03 0.54
C PHE A 57 -8.28 3.81 -0.16
N GLU A 58 -9.38 4.11 0.55
CA GLU A 58 -10.47 4.93 0.03
C GLU A 58 -10.01 6.31 -0.40
N MET A 59 -9.22 6.97 0.43
CA MET A 59 -8.74 8.32 0.17
C MET A 59 -7.71 8.36 -0.96
N ALA A 60 -6.81 7.40 -0.99
CA ALA A 60 -5.72 7.35 -1.97
C ALA A 60 -6.17 6.77 -3.31
N GLY A 61 -7.07 5.80 -3.28
CA GLY A 61 -7.82 5.32 -4.44
C GLY A 61 -7.07 4.49 -5.45
N GLU A 62 -7.01 5.00 -6.66
CA GLU A 62 -6.83 4.23 -7.89
C GLU A 62 -5.54 3.44 -8.05
N ARG A 63 -4.47 3.89 -7.43
CA ARG A 63 -3.16 3.25 -7.63
C ARG A 63 -2.75 2.33 -6.48
N TYR A 64 -3.72 1.93 -5.68
CA TYR A 64 -3.46 1.06 -4.54
C TYR A 64 -4.21 -0.23 -4.67
N ILE A 65 -3.67 -1.30 -4.10
CA ILE A 65 -4.37 -2.57 -3.98
C ILE A 65 -4.49 -2.91 -2.50
N LYS A 66 -5.53 -3.66 -2.16
CA LYS A 66 -5.77 -4.10 -0.79
C LYS A 66 -5.39 -5.56 -0.67
N ILE A 67 -4.50 -5.86 0.26
CA ILE A 67 -3.99 -7.21 0.49
C ILE A 67 -4.14 -7.58 1.96
N HIS A 68 -3.93 -8.85 2.26
CA HIS A 68 -4.00 -9.36 3.63
C HIS A 68 -2.69 -10.05 3.96
N MET A 69 -2.05 -9.60 5.03
CA MET A 69 -0.79 -10.17 5.48
C MET A 69 -1.00 -11.60 5.99
N ILE A 70 -0.05 -12.48 5.71
CA ILE A 70 -0.22 -13.90 6.01
C ILE A 70 -0.22 -14.23 7.49
N GLU A 71 0.57 -13.51 8.29
CA GLU A 71 0.72 -13.84 9.70
C GLU A 71 -0.55 -13.67 10.53
N ASN A 72 -1.25 -12.58 10.31
CA ASN A 72 -2.39 -12.21 11.16
C ASN A 72 -3.63 -11.81 10.36
N ASN A 73 -3.59 -12.02 9.04
CA ASN A 73 -4.65 -11.62 8.13
C ASN A 73 -4.96 -10.12 8.21
N ALA A 74 -3.98 -9.32 8.64
CA ALA A 74 -4.15 -7.87 8.75
C ALA A 74 -4.26 -7.24 7.36
N VAL A 75 -5.19 -6.29 7.25
CA VAL A 75 -5.39 -5.56 6.01
C VAL A 75 -4.25 -4.59 5.79
N ALA A 76 -3.76 -4.52 4.56
CA ALA A 76 -2.77 -3.54 4.16
C ALA A 76 -3.15 -2.99 2.79
N CYS A 77 -2.87 -1.71 2.55
CA CYS A 77 -3.00 -1.15 1.22
C CYS A 77 -1.60 -0.88 0.68
N LEU A 78 -1.38 -1.23 -0.59
CA LEU A 78 -0.06 -1.20 -1.21
C LEU A 78 -0.12 -0.37 -2.48
N ASN A 79 0.80 0.58 -2.60
CA ASN A 79 0.91 1.43 -3.79
C ASN A 79 1.53 0.62 -4.93
N VAL A 80 0.78 0.48 -6.03
CA VAL A 80 1.23 -0.35 -7.16
C VAL A 80 2.51 0.18 -7.80
N SER A 81 2.81 1.46 -7.65
CA SER A 81 4.04 2.05 -8.19
C SER A 81 5.31 1.47 -7.57
N TYR A 82 5.21 0.87 -6.41
CA TYR A 82 6.36 0.30 -5.71
C TYR A 82 6.46 -1.21 -5.81
N VAL A 83 5.51 -1.85 -6.51
CA VAL A 83 5.55 -3.30 -6.68
C VAL A 83 6.57 -3.66 -7.75
N ASP A 84 7.57 -4.44 -7.37
CA ASP A 84 8.61 -4.88 -8.29
C ASP A 84 8.36 -6.29 -8.81
N CYS A 85 7.93 -7.18 -7.94
CA CYS A 85 7.79 -8.58 -8.30
C CYS A 85 6.76 -9.27 -7.40
N VAL A 86 6.00 -10.18 -7.97
CA VAL A 86 5.07 -11.05 -7.23
C VAL A 86 5.43 -12.48 -7.59
N SER A 87 5.69 -13.30 -6.58
CA SER A 87 6.07 -14.68 -6.81
C SER A 87 5.46 -15.60 -5.76
N GLU A 88 5.46 -16.88 -6.07
CA GLU A 88 4.99 -17.90 -5.14
C GLU A 88 6.17 -18.78 -4.74
N ASN A 89 6.33 -19.02 -3.46
CA ASN A 89 7.40 -19.86 -2.96
C ASN A 89 7.09 -21.33 -3.31
N ASN A 90 8.06 -22.03 -3.91
CA ASN A 90 7.86 -23.39 -4.37
C ASN A 90 7.55 -24.39 -3.25
N ASP A 91 8.11 -24.16 -2.08
CA ASP A 91 7.96 -25.10 -0.97
C ASP A 91 6.71 -24.84 -0.14
N SER A 92 6.44 -23.58 0.17
CA SER A 92 5.35 -23.19 1.06
C SER A 92 4.08 -22.76 0.34
N MET A 93 4.16 -22.49 -0.96
CA MET A 93 3.06 -21.95 -1.77
C MET A 93 2.59 -20.58 -1.28
N ILE A 94 3.44 -19.87 -0.55
CA ILE A 94 3.13 -18.53 -0.06
C ILE A 94 3.44 -17.51 -1.14
N THR A 95 2.52 -16.56 -1.33
CA THR A 95 2.71 -15.45 -2.26
C THR A 95 3.54 -14.37 -1.59
N THR A 96 4.61 -13.93 -2.25
CA THR A 96 5.45 -12.85 -1.78
C THR A 96 5.42 -11.70 -2.78
N ILE A 97 5.21 -10.49 -2.27
CA ILE A 97 5.27 -9.27 -3.07
C ILE A 97 6.54 -8.52 -2.67
N GLU A 98 7.42 -8.28 -3.64
CA GLU A 98 8.60 -7.45 -3.41
C GLU A 98 8.20 -6.02 -3.74
N ALA A 99 8.26 -5.14 -2.76
CA ALA A 99 7.87 -3.74 -2.90
C ALA A 99 8.87 -2.88 -2.16
N PHE A 100 9.54 -1.99 -2.89
CA PHE A 100 10.60 -1.13 -2.35
C PHE A 100 11.68 -2.02 -1.73
N ASP A 101 11.91 -1.95 -0.42
CA ASP A 101 12.92 -2.76 0.27
C ASP A 101 12.29 -3.89 1.09
N TRP A 102 11.01 -4.19 0.89
CA TRP A 102 10.31 -5.19 1.69
C TRP A 102 9.83 -6.36 0.88
N ASP A 103 9.81 -7.51 1.53
CA ASP A 103 9.18 -8.72 1.02
C ASP A 103 7.92 -8.94 1.86
N LEU A 104 6.76 -8.84 1.21
CA LEU A 104 5.47 -8.95 1.89
C LEU A 104 4.85 -10.31 1.59
N ALA A 105 4.68 -11.13 2.63
CA ALA A 105 4.02 -12.43 2.49
C ALA A 105 2.52 -12.22 2.70
N VAL A 106 1.71 -12.60 1.72
CA VAL A 106 0.28 -12.29 1.69
C VAL A 106 -0.56 -13.53 1.46
N ASN A 107 -1.85 -13.41 1.80
CA ASN A 107 -2.83 -14.50 1.64
C ASN A 107 -3.34 -14.66 0.23
N GLU A 108 -3.34 -13.59 -0.56
CA GLU A 108 -3.84 -13.62 -1.93
C GLU A 108 -2.92 -14.46 -2.82
N THR A 109 -3.50 -15.10 -3.85
CA THR A 109 -2.70 -15.84 -4.83
C THR A 109 -2.02 -14.87 -5.79
N PRO A 110 -0.91 -15.29 -6.45
CA PRO A 110 -0.27 -14.43 -7.45
C PRO A 110 -1.22 -13.98 -8.54
N GLU A 111 -2.12 -14.86 -8.99
CA GLU A 111 -3.07 -14.53 -10.04
C GLU A 111 -4.05 -13.45 -9.58
N LYS A 112 -4.53 -13.54 -8.35
CA LYS A 112 -5.43 -12.53 -7.79
C LYS A 112 -4.70 -11.18 -7.69
N ILE A 113 -3.45 -11.19 -7.23
CA ILE A 113 -2.63 -9.97 -7.17
C ILE A 113 -2.45 -9.39 -8.58
N TYR A 114 -2.12 -10.25 -9.55
CA TYR A 114 -1.95 -9.81 -10.94
C TYR A 114 -3.19 -9.08 -11.45
N ASN A 115 -4.37 -9.65 -11.21
CA ASN A 115 -5.63 -9.03 -11.66
C ASN A 115 -5.87 -7.68 -11.00
N MET A 116 -5.56 -7.57 -9.70
CA MET A 116 -5.70 -6.30 -8.99
C MET A 116 -4.73 -5.23 -9.53
N LEU A 117 -3.49 -5.64 -9.81
CA LEU A 117 -2.49 -4.73 -10.37
C LEU A 117 -2.91 -4.24 -11.75
N GLN A 118 -3.41 -5.14 -12.61
CA GLN A 118 -3.85 -4.77 -13.95
C GLN A 118 -5.00 -3.76 -13.90
N LYS A 119 -5.93 -3.98 -13.00
CA LYS A 119 -7.07 -3.06 -12.83
C LYS A 119 -6.61 -1.69 -12.35
N ALA A 120 -5.69 -1.65 -11.39
CA ALA A 120 -5.19 -0.39 -10.85
C ALA A 120 -4.42 0.41 -11.90
N VAL A 121 -3.58 -0.27 -12.68
CA VAL A 121 -2.82 0.38 -13.75
C VAL A 121 -3.76 0.88 -14.85
N LYS A 122 -4.74 0.07 -15.24
CA LYS A 122 -5.72 0.45 -16.26
C LYS A 122 -6.51 1.70 -15.85
N ASN A 123 -6.97 1.75 -14.61
CA ASN A 123 -7.70 2.90 -14.11
C ASN A 123 -6.86 4.17 -14.19
N SER A 124 -5.58 4.06 -13.84
CA SER A 124 -4.65 5.18 -13.90
C SER A 124 -4.42 5.65 -15.35
N GLU A 125 -4.27 4.71 -16.28
CA GLU A 125 -4.09 5.02 -17.71
C GLU A 125 -5.32 5.70 -18.29
N GLU A 126 -6.52 5.21 -17.97
CA GLU A 126 -7.76 5.80 -18.42
C GLU A 126 -7.87 7.25 -17.96
N THR A 127 -7.51 7.49 -16.71
CA THR A 127 -7.52 8.84 -16.14
C THR A 127 -6.55 9.75 -16.92
N THR A 128 -5.42 9.21 -17.34
CA THR A 128 -4.40 9.95 -18.06
C THR A 128 -4.83 10.24 -19.50
N THR A 129 -5.55 9.34 -20.13
CA THR A 129 -5.88 9.43 -21.55
C THR A 129 -7.12 10.27 -21.86
N ILE A 130 -7.89 10.65 -20.88
CA ILE A 130 -9.12 11.43 -21.05
C ILE A 130 -8.83 12.94 -21.26
N LYS A 131 -7.78 13.31 -21.71
CA LYS A 131 -7.46 14.72 -21.93
C LYS A 131 -8.08 15.29 -23.19
#